data_54526c9da0990b206c239ee640dc7a94
#
_entry.id   54526c9da0990b206c239ee640dc7a94
#
_cell.length_a   1.000
_cell.length_b   1.000
_cell.length_c   1.000
_cell.angle_alpha   90.00
_cell.angle_beta   90.00
_cell.angle_gamma   90.00
#
_symmetry.space_group_name_H-M   'P 1'
#
loop_
_entity.id
_entity.type
_entity.pdbx_description
1 polymer ?
#
loop_
_entity_poly.entity_id
_entity_poly.type
_entity_poly.pdbx_seq_one_letter_code
_entity_poly.pdbx_strand_id
1 'polypeptide(L)'
;MAVNTQDLDPALVELTRRIGFHVRSLRRANGLSRRTLSENSGVSERYLAKLEAGEGNVSVGILYRLSLVFGCAVESLVAGGKFSKSEKSHRIALVGVRGGGKTTLGKAISSALGVDFIEISKQITSISGLAVREVISLYGQEGFRRYEQDAMATIIKGQEKVIIAVGGGIVETPENYEFLLRHFHTVWIKASPAEHIERVQNQGDDRPMRGFDAAEEHLRNILGQRELEFSRMDFELSTECVDLAQSILDLKAIIDDNALLQS
;
A
#
# COMPACT_ATOMS: atom_id res chain seq x y z
N MET A 1 31.03 -23.55 13.12
CA MET A 1 30.51 -22.55 14.08
C MET A 1 29.04 -22.33 13.76
N ALA A 2 28.13 -22.71 14.64
CA ALA A 2 26.73 -22.41 14.49
C ALA A 2 26.52 -20.91 14.80
N VAL A 3 26.02 -20.15 13.84
CA VAL A 3 25.64 -18.75 14.04
C VAL A 3 24.46 -18.75 15.00
N ASN A 4 24.64 -18.16 16.16
CA ASN A 4 23.62 -18.03 17.19
C ASN A 4 22.53 -17.09 16.65
N THR A 5 21.29 -17.55 16.64
CA THR A 5 20.12 -16.82 16.11
C THR A 5 19.79 -15.51 16.88
N GLN A 6 20.54 -15.16 17.89
CA GLN A 6 20.36 -13.95 18.70
C GLN A 6 21.06 -12.70 18.14
N ASP A 7 21.94 -12.85 17.13
CA ASP A 7 22.68 -11.75 16.50
C ASP A 7 22.36 -11.61 14.99
N LEU A 8 21.11 -11.84 14.58
CA LEU A 8 20.71 -11.56 13.20
C LEU A 8 20.71 -10.04 12.97
N ASP A 9 21.45 -9.61 11.94
CA ASP A 9 21.43 -8.24 11.45
C ASP A 9 19.96 -7.75 11.32
N PRO A 10 19.58 -6.64 11.93
CA PRO A 10 18.23 -6.09 11.82
C PRO A 10 17.73 -5.96 10.38
N ALA A 11 18.63 -5.68 9.43
CA ALA A 11 18.32 -5.62 8.01
C ALA A 11 17.93 -7.00 7.45
N LEU A 12 18.56 -8.08 7.91
CA LEU A 12 18.22 -9.45 7.51
C LEU A 12 16.88 -9.89 8.09
N VAL A 13 16.58 -9.52 9.32
CA VAL A 13 15.27 -9.78 9.95
C VAL A 13 14.17 -9.11 9.16
N GLU A 14 14.35 -7.82 8.82
CA GLU A 14 13.37 -7.08 8.03
C GLU A 14 13.22 -7.64 6.61
N LEU A 15 14.31 -8.03 5.96
CA LEU A 15 14.27 -8.69 4.65
C LEU A 15 13.46 -9.99 4.71
N THR A 16 13.71 -10.84 5.71
CA THR A 16 13.01 -12.12 5.86
C THR A 16 11.51 -11.90 6.12
N ARG A 17 11.18 -10.90 6.94
CA ARG A 17 9.79 -10.51 7.21
C ARG A 17 9.07 -10.07 5.94
N ARG A 18 9.71 -9.23 5.10
CA ARG A 18 9.17 -8.78 3.82
C ARG A 18 8.95 -9.93 2.84
N ILE A 19 9.93 -10.83 2.70
CA ILE A 19 9.80 -12.01 1.84
C ILE A 19 8.63 -12.87 2.29
N GLY A 20 8.54 -13.17 3.57
CA GLY A 20 7.47 -14.00 4.13
C GLY A 20 6.08 -13.40 3.89
N PHE A 21 5.96 -12.10 4.11
CA PHE A 21 4.75 -11.36 3.84
C PHE A 21 4.37 -11.42 2.35
N HIS A 22 5.32 -11.18 1.45
CA HIS A 22 5.07 -11.20 0.00
C HIS A 22 4.64 -12.59 -0.49
N VAL A 23 5.29 -13.65 -0.01
CA VAL A 23 4.87 -15.04 -0.28
C VAL A 23 3.43 -15.28 0.18
N ARG A 24 3.06 -14.83 1.38
CA ARG A 24 1.70 -14.92 1.90
C ARG A 24 0.68 -14.17 1.03
N SER A 25 1.03 -12.96 0.57
CA SER A 25 0.19 -12.14 -0.28
C SER A 25 -0.03 -12.81 -1.63
N LEU A 26 1.03 -13.29 -2.30
CA LEU A 26 0.93 -14.01 -3.56
C LEU A 26 0.10 -15.29 -3.43
N ARG A 27 0.31 -16.06 -2.35
CA ARG A 27 -0.49 -17.27 -2.10
C ARG A 27 -1.98 -16.94 -2.01
N ARG A 28 -2.36 -15.89 -1.27
CA ARG A 28 -3.75 -15.47 -1.13
C ARG A 28 -4.32 -14.94 -2.45
N ALA A 29 -3.56 -14.12 -3.17
CA ALA A 29 -3.94 -13.58 -4.47
C ALA A 29 -4.24 -14.70 -5.49
N ASN A 30 -3.48 -15.80 -5.43
CA ASN A 30 -3.71 -16.98 -6.27
C ASN A 30 -4.77 -17.95 -5.70
N GLY A 31 -5.49 -17.57 -4.63
CA GLY A 31 -6.53 -18.40 -4.02
C GLY A 31 -6.01 -19.71 -3.38
N LEU A 32 -4.70 -19.81 -3.12
CA LEU A 32 -4.06 -21.04 -2.65
C LEU A 32 -4.15 -21.14 -1.12
N SER A 33 -4.54 -22.32 -0.60
CA SER A 33 -4.29 -22.69 0.78
C SER A 33 -2.80 -22.96 1.01
N ARG A 34 -2.33 -22.93 2.27
CA ARG A 34 -0.93 -23.37 2.56
C ARG A 34 -0.70 -24.83 2.16
N ARG A 35 -1.70 -25.67 2.33
CA ARG A 35 -1.66 -27.07 1.93
C ARG A 35 -1.45 -27.18 0.42
N THR A 36 -2.25 -26.49 -0.38
CA THR A 36 -2.14 -26.51 -1.85
C THR A 36 -0.80 -25.96 -2.30
N LEU A 37 -0.33 -24.86 -1.68
CA LEU A 37 1.01 -24.32 -1.98
C LEU A 37 2.12 -25.33 -1.61
N SER A 38 1.98 -26.06 -0.51
CA SER A 38 2.90 -27.11 -0.10
C SER A 38 2.95 -28.26 -1.11
N GLU A 39 1.81 -28.74 -1.56
CA GLU A 39 1.68 -29.79 -2.57
C GLU A 39 2.31 -29.37 -3.90
N ASN A 40 2.06 -28.13 -4.35
CA ASN A 40 2.58 -27.64 -5.64
C ASN A 40 4.06 -27.27 -5.62
N SER A 41 4.58 -26.78 -4.48
CA SER A 41 5.98 -26.32 -4.37
C SER A 41 6.92 -27.37 -3.79
N GLY A 42 6.39 -28.42 -3.15
CA GLY A 42 7.18 -29.37 -2.37
C GLY A 42 7.82 -28.77 -1.10
N VAL A 43 7.33 -27.61 -0.65
CA VAL A 43 7.76 -26.97 0.60
C VAL A 43 6.74 -27.31 1.69
N SER A 44 7.19 -27.84 2.84
CA SER A 44 6.26 -28.30 3.88
C SER A 44 5.38 -27.14 4.43
N GLU A 45 4.13 -27.43 4.78
CA GLU A 45 3.20 -26.45 5.36
C GLU A 45 3.76 -25.77 6.61
N ARG A 46 4.47 -26.51 7.45
CA ARG A 46 5.12 -25.97 8.64
C ARG A 46 6.19 -24.94 8.28
N TYR A 47 6.95 -25.19 7.22
CA TYR A 47 7.96 -24.26 6.75
C TYR A 47 7.30 -23.02 6.14
N LEU A 48 6.26 -23.20 5.32
CA LEU A 48 5.46 -22.09 4.77
C LEU A 48 4.88 -21.22 5.86
N ALA A 49 4.35 -21.81 6.94
CA ALA A 49 3.82 -21.04 8.06
C ALA A 49 4.90 -20.16 8.72
N LYS A 50 6.10 -20.69 8.96
CA LYS A 50 7.23 -19.93 9.49
C LYS A 50 7.71 -18.85 8.53
N LEU A 51 7.84 -19.18 7.25
CA LEU A 51 8.23 -18.23 6.21
C LEU A 51 7.25 -17.06 6.15
N GLU A 52 5.95 -17.33 6.10
CA GLU A 52 4.90 -16.32 6.06
C GLU A 52 4.78 -15.49 7.35
N ALA A 53 5.30 -16.00 8.47
CA ALA A 53 5.44 -15.25 9.71
C ALA A 53 6.71 -14.37 9.75
N GLY A 54 7.57 -14.48 8.74
CA GLY A 54 8.87 -13.79 8.72
C GLY A 54 9.91 -14.45 9.62
N GLU A 55 9.68 -15.71 9.98
CA GLU A 55 10.57 -16.48 10.87
C GLU A 55 11.52 -17.38 10.06
N GLY A 56 12.78 -17.34 10.42
CA GLY A 56 13.79 -18.24 9.89
C GLY A 56 14.45 -17.73 8.61
N ASN A 57 15.44 -18.50 8.14
CA ASN A 57 16.25 -18.15 6.98
C ASN A 57 15.74 -18.91 5.75
N VAL A 58 15.33 -18.19 4.71
CA VAL A 58 14.83 -18.81 3.49
C VAL A 58 15.96 -19.04 2.49
N SER A 59 16.09 -20.27 2.00
CA SER A 59 17.08 -20.57 0.97
C SER A 59 16.60 -20.16 -0.43
N VAL A 60 17.53 -19.81 -1.31
CA VAL A 60 17.25 -19.49 -2.72
C VAL A 60 16.50 -20.65 -3.42
N GLY A 61 16.81 -21.90 -3.08
CA GLY A 61 16.12 -23.07 -3.66
C GLY A 61 14.64 -23.16 -3.26
N ILE A 62 14.28 -22.69 -2.06
CA ILE A 62 12.87 -22.60 -1.65
C ILE A 62 12.18 -21.47 -2.38
N LEU A 63 12.81 -20.30 -2.47
CA LEU A 63 12.27 -19.17 -3.23
C LEU A 63 12.04 -19.55 -4.71
N TYR A 64 12.99 -20.24 -5.31
CA TYR A 64 12.85 -20.73 -6.70
C TYR A 64 11.63 -21.65 -6.87
N ARG A 65 11.42 -22.63 -5.96
CA ARG A 65 10.24 -23.50 -6.03
C ARG A 65 8.92 -22.74 -5.88
N LEU A 66 8.89 -21.74 -4.99
CA LEU A 66 7.72 -20.89 -4.81
C LEU A 66 7.47 -20.00 -6.02
N SER A 67 8.53 -19.45 -6.63
CA SER A 67 8.43 -18.60 -7.83
C SER A 67 7.83 -19.35 -9.03
N LEU A 68 8.13 -20.64 -9.18
CA LEU A 68 7.53 -21.50 -10.22
C LEU A 68 6.02 -21.65 -10.02
N VAL A 69 5.56 -21.82 -8.77
CA VAL A 69 4.12 -21.95 -8.46
C VAL A 69 3.39 -20.61 -8.69
N PHE A 70 4.02 -19.50 -8.36
CA PHE A 70 3.42 -18.17 -8.52
C PHE A 70 3.58 -17.60 -9.95
N GLY A 71 4.36 -18.24 -10.81
CA GLY A 71 4.61 -17.74 -12.16
C GLY A 71 5.40 -16.42 -12.20
N CYS A 72 6.27 -16.18 -11.21
CA CYS A 72 7.05 -14.95 -11.09
C CYS A 72 8.56 -15.21 -11.05
N ALA A 73 9.38 -14.18 -11.21
CA ALA A 73 10.83 -14.28 -11.06
C ALA A 73 11.22 -14.40 -9.57
N VAL A 74 12.31 -15.10 -9.25
CA VAL A 74 12.81 -15.23 -7.85
C VAL A 74 13.15 -13.86 -7.26
N GLU A 75 13.70 -12.99 -8.08
CA GLU A 75 14.09 -11.63 -7.71
C GLU A 75 12.89 -10.83 -7.17
N SER A 76 11.70 -11.04 -7.73
CA SER A 76 10.47 -10.36 -7.24
C SER A 76 10.09 -10.83 -5.85
N LEU A 77 10.32 -12.09 -5.50
CA LEU A 77 10.09 -12.60 -4.14
C LEU A 77 11.05 -11.98 -3.12
N VAL A 78 12.33 -11.79 -3.51
CA VAL A 78 13.35 -11.19 -2.64
C VAL A 78 13.16 -9.69 -2.51
N ALA A 79 12.77 -9.00 -3.59
CA ALA A 79 12.47 -7.57 -3.58
C ALA A 79 11.33 -7.24 -2.61
N GLY A 80 10.50 -8.25 -2.26
CA GLY A 80 9.40 -8.07 -1.31
C GLY A 80 8.39 -7.02 -1.75
N GLY A 81 8.17 -6.92 -3.08
CA GLY A 81 7.31 -5.91 -3.68
C GLY A 81 7.98 -4.54 -3.91
N LYS A 82 9.28 -4.38 -3.65
CA LYS A 82 10.01 -3.20 -4.13
C LYS A 82 10.33 -3.38 -5.61
N PHE A 83 9.57 -2.71 -6.43
CA PHE A 83 9.74 -2.67 -7.89
C PHE A 83 10.83 -1.67 -8.28
N SER A 84 11.43 -1.84 -9.48
CA SER A 84 12.47 -0.93 -9.95
C SER A 84 11.90 0.49 -10.12
N LYS A 85 12.74 1.52 -9.90
CA LYS A 85 12.32 2.92 -10.13
C LYS A 85 11.82 3.12 -11.57
N SER A 86 12.34 2.39 -12.54
CA SER A 86 11.93 2.49 -13.95
C SER A 86 10.49 2.04 -14.22
N GLU A 87 9.94 1.09 -13.44
CA GLU A 87 8.54 0.68 -13.59
C GLU A 87 7.57 1.69 -12.96
N LYS A 88 8.01 2.38 -11.90
CA LYS A 88 7.20 3.39 -11.20
C LYS A 88 7.12 4.70 -11.98
N SER A 89 8.05 4.93 -12.93
CA SER A 89 8.14 6.18 -13.68
C SER A 89 8.13 7.40 -12.72
N HIS A 90 7.53 8.52 -13.11
CA HIS A 90 7.42 9.73 -12.29
C HIS A 90 6.02 9.83 -11.63
N ARG A 91 5.49 8.71 -11.14
CA ARG A 91 4.15 8.63 -10.55
C ARG A 91 4.23 8.43 -9.05
N ILE A 92 3.53 9.28 -8.29
CA ILE A 92 3.49 9.25 -6.83
C ILE A 92 2.06 8.94 -6.37
N ALA A 93 1.90 8.02 -5.43
CA ALA A 93 0.64 7.71 -4.79
C ALA A 93 0.67 8.09 -3.31
N LEU A 94 -0.18 9.03 -2.91
CA LEU A 94 -0.45 9.35 -1.51
C LEU A 94 -1.52 8.39 -1.00
N VAL A 95 -1.17 7.55 -0.06
CA VAL A 95 -2.05 6.51 0.48
C VAL A 95 -2.30 6.73 1.96
N GLY A 96 -3.47 6.40 2.44
CA GLY A 96 -3.77 6.51 3.87
C GLY A 96 -5.27 6.53 4.13
N VAL A 97 -5.63 6.43 5.38
CA VAL A 97 -7.02 6.42 5.82
C VAL A 97 -7.68 7.79 5.54
N ARG A 98 -9.00 7.83 5.52
CA ARG A 98 -9.78 9.06 5.35
C ARG A 98 -9.44 10.05 6.48
N GLY A 99 -9.40 11.36 6.15
CA GLY A 99 -8.97 12.40 7.10
C GLY A 99 -7.45 12.55 7.25
N GLY A 100 -6.62 11.70 6.62
CA GLY A 100 -5.16 11.80 6.69
C GLY A 100 -4.52 12.98 5.92
N GLY A 101 -5.31 13.83 5.24
CA GLY A 101 -4.77 15.02 4.56
C GLY A 101 -4.31 14.79 3.10
N LYS A 102 -4.44 13.59 2.54
CA LYS A 102 -3.99 13.24 1.17
C LYS A 102 -4.39 14.23 0.09
N THR A 103 -5.67 14.60 0.04
CA THR A 103 -6.21 15.52 -0.98
C THR A 103 -5.63 16.92 -0.83
N THR A 104 -5.51 17.42 0.40
CA THR A 104 -4.97 18.75 0.70
C THR A 104 -3.49 18.81 0.36
N LEU A 105 -2.70 17.84 0.83
CA LEU A 105 -1.28 17.72 0.52
C LEU A 105 -1.05 17.50 -0.98
N GLY A 106 -1.81 16.60 -1.60
CA GLY A 106 -1.68 16.30 -3.02
C GLY A 106 -1.92 17.51 -3.91
N LYS A 107 -2.96 18.29 -3.65
CA LYS A 107 -3.25 19.54 -4.37
C LYS A 107 -2.15 20.60 -4.18
N ALA A 108 -1.71 20.77 -2.93
CA ALA A 108 -0.69 21.77 -2.62
C ALA A 108 0.66 21.45 -3.28
N ILE A 109 1.14 20.21 -3.17
CA ILE A 109 2.41 19.80 -3.73
C ILE A 109 2.37 19.75 -5.27
N SER A 110 1.26 19.31 -5.85
CA SER A 110 1.03 19.27 -7.30
C SER A 110 1.08 20.66 -7.90
N SER A 111 0.43 21.64 -7.25
CA SER A 111 0.49 23.04 -7.65
C SER A 111 1.92 23.60 -7.55
N ALA A 112 2.66 23.26 -6.50
CA ALA A 112 4.03 23.72 -6.28
C ALA A 112 5.03 23.15 -7.29
N LEU A 113 4.79 21.91 -7.77
CA LEU A 113 5.67 21.19 -8.69
C LEU A 113 5.22 21.24 -10.17
N GLY A 114 4.05 21.82 -10.45
CA GLY A 114 3.49 21.84 -11.80
C GLY A 114 3.14 20.46 -12.36
N VAL A 115 2.67 19.55 -11.50
CA VAL A 115 2.33 18.16 -11.84
C VAL A 115 0.84 17.94 -11.59
N ASP A 116 0.18 17.12 -12.40
CA ASP A 116 -1.24 16.81 -12.23
C ASP A 116 -1.53 16.08 -10.92
N PHE A 117 -2.70 16.39 -10.32
CA PHE A 117 -3.22 15.71 -9.15
C PHE A 117 -4.57 15.03 -9.44
N ILE A 118 -4.65 13.72 -9.18
CA ILE A 118 -5.85 12.92 -9.43
C ILE A 118 -6.27 12.18 -8.16
N GLU A 119 -7.52 12.34 -7.77
CA GLU A 119 -8.15 11.50 -6.74
C GLU A 119 -8.73 10.25 -7.40
N ILE A 120 -8.30 9.06 -6.99
CA ILE A 120 -8.81 7.79 -7.56
C ILE A 120 -10.33 7.70 -7.47
N SER A 121 -10.93 8.20 -6.40
CA SER A 121 -12.39 8.26 -6.25
C SER A 121 -13.08 9.07 -7.34
N LYS A 122 -12.47 10.17 -7.79
CA LYS A 122 -13.00 10.98 -8.90
C LYS A 122 -12.79 10.31 -10.25
N GLN A 123 -11.64 9.64 -10.41
CA GLN A 123 -11.38 8.86 -11.62
C GLN A 123 -12.36 7.69 -11.75
N ILE A 124 -12.68 6.99 -10.65
CA ILE A 124 -13.72 5.96 -10.61
C ILE A 124 -15.07 6.54 -11.05
N THR A 125 -15.46 7.70 -10.50
CA THR A 125 -16.70 8.38 -10.90
C THR A 125 -16.69 8.74 -12.39
N SER A 126 -15.58 9.20 -12.93
CA SER A 126 -15.45 9.52 -14.36
C SER A 126 -15.60 8.30 -15.26
N ILE A 127 -15.06 7.15 -14.85
CA ILE A 127 -15.11 5.90 -15.64
C ILE A 127 -16.48 5.23 -15.52
N SER A 128 -17.04 5.18 -14.31
CA SER A 128 -18.30 4.45 -14.04
C SER A 128 -19.55 5.27 -14.36
N GLY A 129 -19.44 6.60 -14.41
CA GLY A 129 -20.59 7.52 -14.45
C GLY A 129 -21.37 7.59 -13.14
N LEU A 130 -20.91 6.94 -12.07
CA LEU A 130 -21.59 6.79 -10.78
C LEU A 130 -20.72 7.33 -9.64
N ALA A 131 -21.33 7.87 -8.60
CA ALA A 131 -20.61 8.19 -7.38
C ALA A 131 -20.07 6.89 -6.72
N VAL A 132 -18.91 6.97 -6.05
CA VAL A 132 -18.27 5.80 -5.41
C VAL A 132 -19.25 5.04 -4.49
N ARG A 133 -20.13 5.74 -3.79
CA ARG A 133 -21.16 5.12 -2.94
C ARG A 133 -22.14 4.27 -3.75
N GLU A 134 -22.53 4.76 -4.92
CA GLU A 134 -23.44 4.04 -5.83
C GLU A 134 -22.76 2.83 -6.45
N VAL A 135 -21.48 2.96 -6.83
CA VAL A 135 -20.66 1.83 -7.28
C VAL A 135 -20.63 0.71 -6.22
N ILE A 136 -20.38 1.08 -4.95
CA ILE A 136 -20.35 0.09 -3.86
C ILE A 136 -21.74 -0.50 -3.61
N SER A 137 -22.80 0.31 -3.67
CA SER A 137 -24.17 -0.16 -3.45
C SER A 137 -24.64 -1.14 -4.54
N LEU A 138 -24.29 -0.88 -5.80
CA LEU A 138 -24.75 -1.67 -6.95
C LEU A 138 -23.86 -2.89 -7.24
N TYR A 139 -22.55 -2.73 -7.10
CA TYR A 139 -21.56 -3.74 -7.51
C TYR A 139 -20.77 -4.34 -6.35
N GLY A 140 -21.05 -3.93 -5.10
CA GLY A 140 -20.33 -4.37 -3.91
C GLY A 140 -18.88 -3.87 -3.84
N GLN A 141 -18.17 -4.35 -2.84
CA GLN A 141 -16.75 -4.01 -2.66
C GLN A 141 -15.89 -4.55 -3.81
N GLU A 142 -16.18 -5.73 -4.31
CA GLU A 142 -15.45 -6.34 -5.41
C GLU A 142 -15.55 -5.51 -6.70
N GLY A 143 -16.76 -5.05 -7.05
CA GLY A 143 -16.96 -4.14 -8.19
C GLY A 143 -16.22 -2.82 -8.02
N PHE A 144 -16.25 -2.24 -6.81
CA PHE A 144 -15.47 -1.03 -6.50
C PHE A 144 -13.96 -1.28 -6.71
N ARG A 145 -13.42 -2.42 -6.29
CA ARG A 145 -12.00 -2.76 -6.46
C ARG A 145 -11.59 -2.94 -7.92
N ARG A 146 -12.48 -3.45 -8.76
CA ARG A 146 -12.26 -3.50 -10.22
C ARG A 146 -12.16 -2.09 -10.82
N TYR A 147 -13.11 -1.21 -10.50
CA TYR A 147 -13.04 0.20 -10.94
C TYR A 147 -11.81 0.95 -10.39
N GLU A 148 -11.36 0.63 -9.18
CA GLU A 148 -10.15 1.20 -8.60
C GLU A 148 -8.90 0.79 -9.41
N GLN A 149 -8.81 -0.47 -9.82
CA GLN A 149 -7.74 -0.97 -10.68
C GLN A 149 -7.79 -0.35 -12.08
N ASP A 150 -8.97 -0.28 -12.70
CA ASP A 150 -9.16 0.34 -14.01
C ASP A 150 -8.80 1.83 -13.99
N ALA A 151 -9.11 2.53 -12.91
CA ALA A 151 -8.74 3.92 -12.72
C ALA A 151 -7.21 4.10 -12.68
N MET A 152 -6.50 3.28 -11.92
CA MET A 152 -5.04 3.31 -11.87
C MET A 152 -4.43 2.95 -13.24
N ALA A 153 -4.94 1.92 -13.89
CA ALA A 153 -4.47 1.50 -15.21
C ALA A 153 -4.66 2.59 -16.29
N THR A 154 -5.77 3.31 -16.23
CA THR A 154 -6.05 4.44 -17.12
C THR A 154 -5.06 5.58 -16.91
N ILE A 155 -4.75 5.91 -15.64
CA ILE A 155 -3.77 6.94 -15.30
C ILE A 155 -2.37 6.58 -15.84
N ILE A 156 -1.95 5.33 -15.66
CA ILE A 156 -0.63 4.86 -16.12
C ILE A 156 -0.48 4.99 -17.64
N LYS A 157 -1.55 4.74 -18.40
CA LYS A 157 -1.54 4.85 -19.87
C LYS A 157 -1.50 6.29 -20.36
N GLY A 158 -2.08 7.20 -19.60
CA GLY A 158 -2.23 8.60 -20.03
C GLY A 158 -1.22 9.57 -19.43
N GLN A 159 -0.52 9.19 -18.37
CA GLN A 159 0.29 10.12 -17.58
C GLN A 159 1.64 9.50 -17.15
N GLU A 160 2.73 10.16 -17.54
CA GLU A 160 4.09 9.80 -17.06
C GLU A 160 4.40 10.44 -15.71
N LYS A 161 3.94 11.69 -15.50
CA LYS A 161 4.13 12.46 -14.26
C LYS A 161 2.77 12.75 -13.64
N VAL A 162 2.51 12.23 -12.45
CA VAL A 162 1.24 12.46 -11.74
C VAL A 162 1.37 12.17 -10.26
N ILE A 163 0.61 12.90 -9.46
CA ILE A 163 0.39 12.60 -8.05
C ILE A 163 -1.05 12.12 -7.89
N ILE A 164 -1.25 10.96 -7.30
CA ILE A 164 -2.60 10.43 -7.04
C ILE A 164 -2.89 10.32 -5.55
N ALA A 165 -4.16 10.43 -5.18
CA ALA A 165 -4.63 10.10 -3.84
C ALA A 165 -5.46 8.82 -3.87
N VAL A 166 -5.07 7.85 -3.05
CA VAL A 166 -5.67 6.52 -2.95
C VAL A 166 -6.18 6.27 -1.54
N GLY A 167 -7.35 5.65 -1.42
CA GLY A 167 -7.92 5.27 -0.13
C GLY A 167 -7.12 4.16 0.55
N GLY A 168 -6.94 4.25 1.88
CA GLY A 168 -6.18 3.26 2.65
C GLY A 168 -6.74 1.83 2.64
N GLY A 169 -7.98 1.63 2.16
CA GLY A 169 -8.56 0.30 1.97
C GLY A 169 -7.96 -0.48 0.80
N ILE A 170 -7.11 0.13 -0.04
CA ILE A 170 -6.44 -0.57 -1.15
C ILE A 170 -5.59 -1.73 -0.66
N VAL A 171 -5.02 -1.64 0.53
CA VAL A 171 -4.18 -2.69 1.13
C VAL A 171 -4.95 -3.99 1.42
N GLU A 172 -6.28 -3.95 1.44
CA GLU A 172 -7.13 -5.13 1.66
C GLU A 172 -7.30 -5.99 0.39
N THR A 173 -6.94 -5.46 -0.77
CA THR A 173 -7.04 -6.15 -2.05
C THR A 173 -5.63 -6.36 -2.60
N PRO A 174 -5.06 -7.55 -2.44
CA PRO A 174 -3.67 -7.83 -2.80
C PRO A 174 -3.31 -7.43 -4.23
N GLU A 175 -4.21 -7.70 -5.19
CA GLU A 175 -3.99 -7.43 -6.61
C GLU A 175 -3.85 -5.92 -6.87
N ASN A 176 -4.76 -5.10 -6.33
CA ASN A 176 -4.73 -3.64 -6.47
C ASN A 176 -3.53 -3.05 -5.74
N TYR A 177 -3.21 -3.60 -4.57
CA TYR A 177 -2.09 -3.13 -3.78
C TYR A 177 -0.74 -3.42 -4.44
N GLU A 178 -0.53 -4.65 -4.95
CA GLU A 178 0.66 -5.00 -5.72
C GLU A 178 0.77 -4.16 -7.01
N PHE A 179 -0.36 -3.91 -7.69
CA PHE A 179 -0.41 -3.04 -8.85
C PHE A 179 0.04 -1.61 -8.49
N LEU A 180 -0.46 -1.06 -7.38
CA LEU A 180 -0.05 0.26 -6.88
C LEU A 180 1.46 0.30 -6.58
N LEU A 181 1.97 -0.67 -5.79
CA LEU A 181 3.39 -0.74 -5.41
C LEU A 181 4.32 -0.88 -6.62
N ARG A 182 3.86 -1.54 -7.69
CA ARG A 182 4.64 -1.71 -8.92
C ARG A 182 4.77 -0.44 -9.73
N HIS A 183 3.70 0.33 -9.83
CA HIS A 183 3.60 1.41 -10.81
C HIS A 183 3.70 2.82 -10.23
N PHE A 184 3.73 2.96 -8.91
CA PHE A 184 3.79 4.25 -8.23
C PHE A 184 4.85 4.25 -7.11
N HIS A 185 5.50 5.38 -6.91
CA HIS A 185 6.20 5.67 -5.67
C HIS A 185 5.16 5.95 -4.59
N THR A 186 5.12 5.12 -3.57
CA THR A 186 4.05 5.15 -2.57
C THR A 186 4.49 5.90 -1.32
N VAL A 187 3.66 6.84 -0.87
CA VAL A 187 3.86 7.60 0.37
C VAL A 187 2.67 7.33 1.29
N TRP A 188 2.91 6.69 2.42
CA TRP A 188 1.90 6.55 3.46
C TRP A 188 1.75 7.84 4.24
N ILE A 189 0.57 8.46 4.16
CA ILE A 189 0.22 9.65 4.95
C ILE A 189 -0.40 9.17 6.25
N LYS A 190 0.35 9.36 7.34
CA LYS A 190 0.02 8.92 8.69
C LYS A 190 -0.43 10.11 9.53
N ALA A 191 -1.50 9.95 10.29
CA ALA A 191 -1.98 10.88 11.28
C ALA A 191 -2.46 10.11 12.50
N SER A 192 -2.58 10.76 13.65
CA SER A 192 -3.17 10.13 14.83
C SER A 192 -4.67 9.83 14.63
N PRO A 193 -5.24 8.81 15.31
CA PRO A 193 -6.66 8.52 15.24
C PRO A 193 -7.53 9.74 15.56
N ALA A 194 -7.15 10.54 16.55
CA ALA A 194 -7.86 11.75 16.94
C ALA A 194 -7.92 12.79 15.81
N GLU A 195 -6.77 13.06 15.17
CA GLU A 195 -6.69 14.00 14.04
C GLU A 195 -7.50 13.52 12.81
N HIS A 196 -7.51 12.21 12.55
CA HIS A 196 -8.34 11.65 11.50
C HIS A 196 -9.83 11.96 11.72
N ILE A 197 -10.30 11.78 12.96
CA ILE A 197 -11.70 12.01 13.34
C ILE A 197 -12.02 13.50 13.22
N GLU A 198 -11.21 14.35 13.83
CA GLU A 198 -11.41 15.81 13.80
C GLU A 198 -11.47 16.32 12.35
N ARG A 199 -10.54 15.90 11.51
CA ARG A 199 -10.49 16.31 10.09
C ARG A 199 -11.67 15.81 9.28
N VAL A 200 -12.22 14.63 9.58
CA VAL A 200 -13.42 14.08 8.93
C VAL A 200 -14.66 14.85 9.35
N GLN A 201 -14.79 15.18 10.64
CA GLN A 201 -15.92 16.00 11.16
C GLN A 201 -15.91 17.40 10.55
N ASN A 202 -14.76 18.05 10.47
CA ASN A 202 -14.60 19.37 9.86
C ASN A 202 -14.93 19.39 8.36
N GLN A 203 -14.93 18.22 7.68
CA GLN A 203 -15.33 18.08 6.27
C GLN A 203 -16.86 17.87 6.08
N GLY A 204 -17.66 17.94 7.15
CA GLY A 204 -19.11 17.80 7.09
C GLY A 204 -19.60 16.38 6.75
N ASP A 205 -18.84 15.35 7.08
CA ASP A 205 -19.24 13.98 6.84
C ASP A 205 -19.89 13.36 8.07
N ASP A 206 -21.22 13.40 8.10
CA ASP A 206 -22.08 12.89 9.19
C ASP A 206 -22.23 11.34 9.18
N ARG A 207 -21.37 10.60 8.48
CA ARG A 207 -21.44 9.13 8.53
C ARG A 207 -21.15 8.64 9.95
N PRO A 208 -21.89 7.62 10.45
CA PRO A 208 -22.17 7.43 11.86
C PRO A 208 -20.91 7.13 12.69
N MET A 209 -20.37 8.19 13.26
CA MET A 209 -19.48 8.12 14.41
C MET A 209 -20.32 8.35 15.67
N ARG A 210 -21.21 7.41 15.98
CA ARG A 210 -21.95 7.43 17.23
C ARG A 210 -21.01 7.09 18.38
N GLY A 211 -20.56 8.13 19.08
CA GLY A 211 -19.63 8.08 20.19
C GLY A 211 -18.17 8.28 19.75
N PHE A 212 -17.57 9.38 20.19
CA PHE A 212 -16.18 9.78 19.87
C PHE A 212 -15.18 8.66 20.21
N ASP A 213 -15.32 8.07 21.39
CA ASP A 213 -14.43 7.01 21.89
C ASP A 213 -14.54 5.73 21.06
N ALA A 214 -15.76 5.33 20.67
CA ALA A 214 -15.98 4.14 19.83
C ALA A 214 -15.43 4.32 18.42
N ALA A 215 -15.50 5.54 17.86
CA ALA A 215 -14.96 5.85 16.55
C ALA A 215 -13.42 5.85 16.55
N GLU A 216 -12.80 6.39 17.62
CA GLU A 216 -11.35 6.40 17.79
C GLU A 216 -10.80 4.97 17.96
N GLU A 217 -11.43 4.17 18.81
CA GLU A 217 -11.06 2.77 19.01
C GLU A 217 -11.18 1.96 17.70
N HIS A 218 -12.29 2.15 16.98
CA HIS A 218 -12.49 1.50 15.68
C HIS A 218 -11.40 1.89 14.67
N LEU A 219 -11.08 3.18 14.59
CA LEU A 219 -10.02 3.67 13.71
C LEU A 219 -8.64 3.18 14.12
N ARG A 220 -8.35 3.14 15.42
CA ARG A 220 -7.11 2.56 15.96
C ARG A 220 -6.96 1.09 15.57
N ASN A 221 -8.05 0.32 15.66
CA ASN A 221 -8.06 -1.08 15.23
C ASN A 221 -7.81 -1.23 13.73
N ILE A 222 -8.44 -0.39 12.89
CA ILE A 222 -8.20 -0.38 11.44
C ILE A 222 -6.74 -0.05 11.13
N LEU A 223 -6.19 0.98 11.75
CA LEU A 223 -4.79 1.38 11.56
C LEU A 223 -3.84 0.26 11.99
N GLY A 224 -4.04 -0.33 13.17
CA GLY A 224 -3.22 -1.44 13.67
C GLY A 224 -3.28 -2.68 12.77
N GLN A 225 -4.45 -3.03 12.24
CA GLN A 225 -4.60 -4.14 11.29
C GLN A 225 -3.90 -3.91 9.96
N ARG A 226 -3.79 -2.65 9.52
CA ARG A 226 -3.21 -2.27 8.22
C ARG A 226 -1.78 -1.76 8.31
N GLU A 227 -1.24 -1.56 9.51
CA GLU A 227 0.10 -0.97 9.71
C GLU A 227 1.19 -1.79 9.01
N LEU A 228 1.10 -3.12 9.10
CA LEU A 228 2.02 -4.01 8.41
C LEU A 228 2.00 -3.84 6.89
N GLU A 229 0.81 -3.64 6.32
CA GLU A 229 0.67 -3.40 4.88
C GLU A 229 1.18 -2.00 4.52
N PHE A 230 0.84 -0.98 5.30
CA PHE A 230 1.32 0.38 5.05
C PHE A 230 2.84 0.48 5.16
N SER A 231 3.50 -0.31 6.03
CA SER A 231 4.97 -0.33 6.15
C SER A 231 5.70 -0.87 4.91
N ARG A 232 5.00 -1.47 3.94
CA ARG A 232 5.55 -1.88 2.64
C ARG A 232 5.69 -0.74 1.65
N MET A 233 5.09 0.40 1.92
CA MET A 233 5.19 1.57 1.05
C MET A 233 6.61 2.12 1.04
N ASP A 234 6.96 2.84 -0.03
CA ASP A 234 8.33 3.32 -0.20
C ASP A 234 8.71 4.35 0.86
N PHE A 235 7.74 5.19 1.26
CA PHE A 235 7.94 6.30 2.20
C PHE A 235 6.77 6.42 3.18
N GLU A 236 7.06 6.95 4.37
CA GLU A 236 6.07 7.37 5.36
C GLU A 236 6.19 8.88 5.58
N LEU A 237 5.06 9.58 5.63
CA LEU A 237 4.96 10.98 6.01
C LEU A 237 3.99 11.10 7.19
N SER A 238 4.50 11.41 8.38
CA SER A 238 3.66 11.73 9.53
C SER A 238 3.17 13.17 9.44
N THR A 239 1.86 13.35 9.58
CA THR A 239 1.22 14.67 9.71
C THR A 239 0.72 14.92 11.13
N GLU A 240 1.13 14.09 12.08
CA GLU A 240 0.75 14.17 13.48
C GLU A 240 1.43 15.37 14.16
N CYS A 241 0.62 16.22 14.77
CA CYS A 241 1.09 17.46 15.43
C CYS A 241 1.89 18.40 14.52
N VAL A 242 1.73 18.29 13.19
CA VAL A 242 2.46 19.07 12.19
C VAL A 242 1.45 19.90 11.40
N ASP A 243 1.78 21.18 11.15
CA ASP A 243 0.94 22.03 10.32
C ASP A 243 1.04 21.66 8.83
N LEU A 244 0.10 22.18 8.04
CA LEU A 244 0.04 21.87 6.61
C LEU A 244 1.28 22.38 5.86
N ALA A 245 1.83 23.52 6.24
CA ALA A 245 2.99 24.10 5.55
C ALA A 245 4.23 23.22 5.75
N GLN A 246 4.48 22.76 6.97
CA GLN A 246 5.58 21.84 7.25
C GLN A 246 5.37 20.49 6.57
N SER A 247 4.15 19.94 6.61
CA SER A 247 3.84 18.68 5.93
C SER A 247 4.09 18.75 4.41
N ILE A 248 3.85 19.90 3.79
CA ILE A 248 4.17 20.14 2.37
C ILE A 248 5.68 20.16 2.14
N LEU A 249 6.45 20.82 3.03
CA LEU A 249 7.91 20.84 2.95
C LEU A 249 8.51 19.44 3.11
N ASP A 250 8.02 18.68 4.06
CA ASP A 250 8.46 17.30 4.31
C ASP A 250 8.15 16.38 3.12
N LEU A 251 6.94 16.49 2.53
CA LEU A 251 6.59 15.75 1.31
C LEU A 251 7.47 16.16 0.13
N LYS A 252 7.74 17.46 0.00
CA LYS A 252 8.64 17.97 -1.04
C LYS A 252 10.05 17.43 -0.87
N ALA A 253 10.58 17.39 0.36
CA ALA A 253 11.88 16.79 0.64
C ALA A 253 11.93 15.31 0.25
N ILE A 254 10.92 14.52 0.60
CA ILE A 254 10.83 13.10 0.15
C ILE A 254 10.90 13.00 -1.38
N ILE A 255 10.22 13.87 -2.10
CA ILE A 255 10.18 13.86 -3.58
C ILE A 255 11.54 14.25 -4.17
N ASP A 256 12.15 15.31 -3.67
CA ASP A 256 13.39 15.88 -4.20
C ASP A 256 14.60 14.97 -3.85
N ASP A 257 14.74 14.55 -2.59
CA ASP A 257 15.86 13.72 -2.12
C ASP A 257 15.90 12.35 -2.80
N ASN A 258 14.76 11.85 -3.25
CA ASN A 258 14.65 10.58 -3.94
C ASN A 258 14.48 10.71 -5.46
N ALA A 259 14.51 11.94 -5.99
CA ALA A 259 14.34 12.24 -7.42
C ALA A 259 13.11 11.57 -8.04
N LEU A 260 11.94 11.60 -7.33
CA LEU A 260 10.76 10.81 -7.72
C LEU A 260 10.06 11.37 -8.98
N LEU A 261 10.24 12.65 -9.28
CA LEU A 261 9.63 13.34 -10.43
C LEU A 261 10.68 13.89 -11.41
N GLN A 262 11.95 13.57 -11.21
CA GLN A 262 13.04 14.01 -12.09
C GLN A 262 13.29 12.97 -13.19
N SER A 263 13.47 13.47 -14.41
CA SER A 263 13.77 12.66 -15.63
C SER A 263 15.23 12.29 -15.68
#